data_e7f09d1fdd7d5948a64e484a637ec68b
#
_entry.id   e7f09d1fdd7d5948a64e484a637ec68b
#
_cell.length_a   1.000
_cell.length_b   1.000
_cell.length_c   1.000
_cell.angle_alpha   90.00
_cell.angle_beta   90.00
_cell.angle_gamma   90.00
#
_symmetry.space_group_name_H-M   'P 1'
#
loop_
_entity.id
_entity.type
_entity.pdbx_description
1 polymer ?
#
loop_
_entity_poly.entity_id
_entity_poly.type
_entity_poly.pdbx_seq_one_letter_code
_entity_poly.pdbx_strand_id
1 'polypeptide(L)'
;MKIEKVRVWGRDPAKAYQLREDLPDLDVNIEEDIEKLIKESGLIITTTSSKEPLIQSDWIKPGTHITAVGSDTPEKCELDPNILSMADLVVADSLEQNLIRGEIHQAVKR
;
A
#
# COMPACT_ATOMS: atom_id res chain seq x y z
N MET A 1 12.38 -8.17 12.91
CA MET A 1 12.73 -7.50 11.65
C MET A 1 13.35 -6.14 11.94
N LYS A 2 14.47 -5.85 11.31
CA LYS A 2 15.12 -4.55 11.42
C LYS A 2 14.86 -3.76 10.15
N ILE A 3 14.26 -2.58 10.29
CA ILE A 3 14.02 -1.68 9.16
C ILE A 3 15.17 -0.70 9.09
N GLU A 4 15.95 -0.73 8.01
CA GLU A 4 17.12 0.13 7.83
C GLU A 4 16.80 1.35 6.96
N LYS A 5 15.92 1.21 5.99
CA LYS A 5 15.59 2.27 5.05
C LYS A 5 14.08 2.31 4.80
N VAL A 6 13.52 3.51 4.78
CA VAL A 6 12.12 3.75 4.48
C VAL A 6 12.04 4.59 3.21
N ARG A 7 11.23 4.18 2.24
CA ARG A 7 10.94 4.94 1.04
C ARG A 7 9.49 5.36 1.08
N VAL A 8 9.21 6.62 0.76
CA VAL A 8 7.87 7.20 0.85
C VAL A 8 7.48 7.78 -0.49
N TRP A 9 6.29 7.44 -0.95
CA TRP A 9 5.64 8.08 -2.09
C TRP A 9 4.32 8.70 -1.63
N GLY A 10 4.00 9.88 -2.13
CA GLY A 10 2.72 10.51 -1.91
C GLY A 10 2.29 11.26 -3.17
N ARG A 11 0.98 11.34 -3.41
CA ARG A 11 0.44 12.12 -4.53
C ARG A 11 0.82 13.58 -4.40
N ASP A 12 0.91 14.09 -3.15
CA ASP A 12 1.43 15.41 -2.83
C ASP A 12 2.84 15.27 -2.25
N PRO A 13 3.89 15.62 -3.01
CA PRO A 13 5.27 15.46 -2.52
C PRO A 13 5.57 16.24 -1.24
N ALA A 14 4.90 17.37 -1.01
CA ALA A 14 5.13 18.18 0.19
C ALA A 14 4.79 17.40 1.46
N LYS A 15 3.75 16.57 1.42
CA LYS A 15 3.36 15.73 2.55
C LYS A 15 4.39 14.62 2.83
N ALA A 16 5.00 14.09 1.78
CA ALA A 16 6.06 13.09 1.94
C ALA A 16 7.30 13.70 2.59
N TYR A 17 7.68 14.91 2.18
CA TYR A 17 8.78 15.63 2.81
C TYR A 17 8.49 15.97 4.27
N GLN A 18 7.25 16.33 4.58
CA GLN A 18 6.84 16.59 5.97
C GLN A 18 6.99 15.33 6.83
N LEU A 19 6.60 14.18 6.31
CA LEU A 19 6.76 12.91 7.03
C LEU A 19 8.23 12.63 7.35
N ARG A 20 9.14 12.91 6.40
CA ARG A 20 10.57 12.75 6.64
C ARG A 20 11.05 13.61 7.79
N GLU A 21 10.58 14.85 7.88
CA GLU A 21 10.93 15.75 8.96
C GLU A 21 10.36 15.32 10.30
N ASP A 22 9.17 14.71 10.30
CA ASP A 22 8.51 14.20 11.50
C ASP A 22 9.20 12.95 12.05
N LEU A 23 10.02 12.26 11.25
CA LEU A 23 10.71 11.02 11.61
C LEU A 23 12.22 11.15 11.46
N PRO A 24 12.87 12.05 12.23
CA PRO A 24 14.31 12.34 12.04
C PRO A 24 15.23 11.17 12.37
N ASP A 25 14.77 10.20 13.16
CA ASP A 25 15.57 9.04 13.55
C ASP A 25 15.57 7.91 12.52
N LEU A 26 14.75 8.04 11.46
CA LEU A 26 14.67 7.05 10.38
C LEU A 26 15.32 7.59 9.10
N ASP A 27 15.95 6.70 8.35
CA ASP A 27 16.46 7.02 7.02
C ASP A 27 15.29 7.01 6.02
N VAL A 28 14.61 8.15 5.89
CA VAL A 28 13.44 8.30 5.02
C VAL A 28 13.86 8.95 3.70
N ASN A 29 13.59 8.26 2.61
CA ASN A 29 13.88 8.72 1.25
C ASN A 29 12.57 8.92 0.48
N ILE A 30 12.44 10.04 -0.21
CA ILE A 30 11.27 10.35 -1.01
C ILE A 30 11.48 9.77 -2.40
N GLU A 31 10.52 8.95 -2.87
CA GLU A 31 10.53 8.39 -4.22
C GLU A 31 9.31 8.94 -4.97
N GLU A 32 9.56 9.59 -6.09
CA GLU A 32 8.48 10.19 -6.88
C GLU A 32 7.85 9.21 -7.86
N ASP A 33 8.56 8.11 -8.19
CA ASP A 33 8.07 7.05 -9.07
C ASP A 33 7.53 5.89 -8.25
N ILE A 34 6.21 5.76 -8.18
CA ILE A 34 5.56 4.72 -7.38
C ILE A 34 5.89 3.31 -7.89
N GLU A 35 6.02 3.11 -9.19
CA GLU A 35 6.38 1.80 -9.75
C GLU A 35 7.76 1.36 -9.24
N LYS A 36 8.74 2.26 -9.28
CA LYS A 36 10.08 1.98 -8.79
C LYS A 36 10.07 1.66 -7.30
N LEU A 37 9.32 2.44 -6.52
CA LEU A 37 9.20 2.23 -5.08
C LEU A 37 8.67 0.81 -4.78
N ILE A 38 7.62 0.40 -5.49
CA ILE A 38 7.00 -0.91 -5.26
C ILE A 38 7.93 -2.05 -5.69
N LYS A 39 8.56 -1.94 -6.84
CA LYS A 39 9.46 -2.98 -7.37
C LYS A 39 10.68 -3.22 -6.49
N GLU A 40 11.13 -2.20 -5.76
CA GLU A 40 12.31 -2.27 -4.91
C GLU A 40 12.01 -2.55 -3.43
N SER A 41 10.72 -2.71 -3.06
CA SER A 41 10.32 -2.87 -1.67
C SER A 41 9.88 -4.30 -1.34
N GLY A 42 10.29 -4.79 -0.17
CA GLY A 42 9.86 -6.08 0.35
C GLY A 42 8.73 -5.99 1.37
N LEU A 43 8.55 -4.82 1.97
CA LEU A 43 7.43 -4.51 2.87
C LEU A 43 6.77 -3.22 2.38
N ILE A 44 5.48 -3.30 2.10
CA ILE A 44 4.70 -2.17 1.56
C ILE A 44 3.56 -1.88 2.50
N ILE A 45 3.41 -0.60 2.86
CA ILE A 45 2.30 -0.13 3.70
C ILE A 45 1.57 0.97 2.93
N THR A 46 0.26 0.80 2.73
CA THR A 46 -0.55 1.79 2.02
C THR A 46 -1.57 2.45 2.95
N THR A 47 -1.58 3.79 2.93
CA THR A 47 -2.44 4.59 3.81
C THR A 47 -3.09 5.75 3.05
N THR A 48 -3.30 5.60 1.74
CA THR A 48 -3.83 6.68 0.90
C THR A 48 -5.36 6.70 0.89
N SER A 49 -5.91 7.75 0.31
CA SER A 49 -7.36 7.89 0.10
C SER A 49 -7.78 7.61 -1.34
N SER A 50 -6.95 6.89 -2.09
CA SER A 50 -7.20 6.63 -3.50
C SER A 50 -8.48 5.83 -3.74
N LYS A 51 -9.21 6.18 -4.80
CA LYS A 51 -10.41 5.45 -5.26
C LYS A 51 -10.09 4.52 -6.42
N GLU A 52 -8.91 4.67 -7.01
CA GLU A 52 -8.42 3.81 -8.09
C GLU A 52 -7.13 3.12 -7.65
N PRO A 53 -6.90 1.88 -8.12
CA PRO A 53 -5.69 1.15 -7.75
C PRO A 53 -4.41 1.95 -8.07
N LEU A 54 -3.56 2.12 -7.06
CA LEU A 54 -2.26 2.77 -7.19
C LEU A 54 -1.16 1.77 -7.47
N ILE A 55 -1.31 0.53 -7.00
CA ILE A 55 -0.29 -0.51 -7.10
C ILE A 55 -0.78 -1.59 -8.05
N GLN A 56 0.00 -1.84 -9.10
CA GLN A 56 -0.31 -2.85 -10.09
C GLN A 56 0.29 -4.21 -9.67
N SER A 57 -0.39 -5.29 -10.03
CA SER A 57 0.02 -6.63 -9.62
C SER A 57 1.38 -7.05 -10.17
N ASP A 58 1.71 -6.62 -11.38
CA ASP A 58 2.98 -6.99 -12.02
C ASP A 58 4.20 -6.28 -11.45
N TRP A 59 4.00 -5.30 -10.57
CA TRP A 59 5.10 -4.63 -9.86
C TRP A 59 5.56 -5.40 -8.62
N ILE A 60 4.75 -6.34 -8.12
CA ILE A 60 5.01 -7.05 -6.87
C ILE A 60 5.96 -8.22 -7.12
N LYS A 61 7.08 -8.24 -6.39
CA LYS A 61 8.03 -9.35 -6.46
C LYS A 61 7.69 -10.44 -5.44
N PRO A 62 8.12 -11.70 -5.68
CA PRO A 62 7.90 -12.78 -4.72
C PRO A 62 8.45 -12.43 -3.33
N GLY A 63 7.76 -12.83 -2.29
CA GLY A 63 8.17 -12.58 -0.90
C GLY A 63 7.77 -11.23 -0.35
N THR A 64 7.04 -10.41 -1.12
CA THR A 64 6.59 -9.11 -0.66
C THR A 64 5.42 -9.23 0.32
N HIS A 65 5.48 -8.46 1.41
CA HIS A 65 4.38 -8.33 2.36
C HIS A 65 3.72 -6.96 2.18
N ILE A 66 2.39 -6.94 2.12
CA ILE A 66 1.61 -5.70 1.95
C ILE A 66 0.63 -5.52 3.10
N THR A 67 0.67 -4.36 3.74
CA THR A 67 -0.33 -3.94 4.72
C THR A 67 -1.12 -2.78 4.14
N ALA A 68 -2.38 -3.03 3.78
CA ALA A 68 -3.25 -2.05 3.12
C ALA A 68 -4.28 -1.51 4.11
N VAL A 69 -4.18 -0.25 4.47
CA VAL A 69 -4.98 0.40 5.51
C VAL A 69 -5.86 1.52 4.98
N GLY A 70 -5.54 2.09 3.81
CA GLY A 70 -6.17 3.32 3.33
C GLY A 70 -7.60 3.20 2.82
N SER A 71 -8.05 2.00 2.43
CA SER A 71 -9.39 1.77 1.88
C SER A 71 -10.43 1.59 2.97
N ASP A 72 -10.81 2.66 3.64
CA ASP A 72 -11.73 2.65 4.78
C ASP A 72 -13.18 3.00 4.43
N THR A 73 -13.47 3.22 3.15
CA THR A 73 -14.84 3.47 2.65
C THR A 73 -15.11 2.58 1.43
N PRO A 74 -16.41 2.34 1.06
CA PRO A 74 -16.74 1.43 -0.04
C PRO A 74 -16.17 1.82 -1.41
N GLU A 75 -15.91 3.10 -1.65
CA GLU A 75 -15.39 3.56 -2.94
C GLU A 75 -13.86 3.60 -3.03
N LYS A 76 -13.14 3.48 -1.90
CA LYS A 76 -11.68 3.55 -1.91
C LYS A 76 -11.03 2.23 -2.31
N CYS A 77 -9.93 2.32 -3.05
CA CYS A 77 -9.17 1.17 -3.52
C CYS A 77 -7.73 1.59 -3.75
N GLU A 78 -6.78 0.90 -3.12
CA GLU A 78 -5.35 1.18 -3.27
C GLU A 78 -4.63 0.15 -4.13
N LEU A 79 -5.09 -1.10 -4.11
CA LEU A 79 -4.41 -2.23 -4.75
C LEU A 79 -5.18 -2.72 -5.96
N ASP A 80 -4.43 -3.12 -7.01
CA ASP A 80 -5.00 -3.90 -8.10
C ASP A 80 -5.60 -5.19 -7.49
N PRO A 81 -6.90 -5.48 -7.74
CA PRO A 81 -7.54 -6.68 -7.18
C PRO A 81 -6.82 -7.99 -7.47
N ASN A 82 -6.05 -8.07 -8.54
CA ASN A 82 -5.25 -9.26 -8.87
C ASN A 82 -4.19 -9.56 -7.82
N ILE A 83 -3.76 -8.57 -7.04
CA ILE A 83 -2.79 -8.77 -5.95
C ILE A 83 -3.34 -9.75 -4.92
N LEU A 84 -4.62 -9.65 -4.58
CA LEU A 84 -5.25 -10.58 -3.62
C LEU A 84 -5.31 -11.99 -4.18
N SER A 85 -5.49 -12.14 -5.50
CA SER A 85 -5.49 -13.46 -6.15
C SER A 85 -4.11 -14.10 -6.17
N MET A 86 -3.04 -13.32 -6.19
CA MET A 86 -1.66 -13.80 -6.20
C MET A 86 -1.13 -14.14 -4.81
N ALA A 87 -1.74 -13.58 -3.77
CA ALA A 87 -1.24 -13.70 -2.40
C ALA A 87 -1.36 -15.14 -1.89
N ASP A 88 -0.31 -15.62 -1.22
CA ASP A 88 -0.34 -16.92 -0.54
C ASP A 88 -1.27 -16.92 0.66
N LEU A 89 -1.39 -15.76 1.32
CA LEU A 89 -2.21 -15.60 2.51
C LEU A 89 -2.79 -14.18 2.54
N VAL A 90 -4.10 -14.09 2.73
CA VAL A 90 -4.80 -12.81 2.94
C VAL A 90 -5.42 -12.81 4.32
N VAL A 91 -5.09 -11.82 5.14
CA VAL A 91 -5.60 -11.70 6.51
C VAL A 91 -6.44 -10.43 6.62
N ALA A 92 -7.63 -10.55 7.18
CA ALA A 92 -8.53 -9.43 7.45
C ALA A 92 -8.74 -9.28 8.95
N ASP A 93 -8.72 -8.04 9.44
CA ASP A 93 -9.01 -7.75 10.84
C ASP A 93 -10.49 -7.97 11.17
N SER A 94 -11.37 -7.70 10.20
CA SER A 94 -12.81 -7.96 10.30
C SER A 94 -13.32 -8.36 8.92
N LEU A 95 -13.69 -9.62 8.75
CA LEU A 95 -14.24 -10.11 7.48
C LEU A 95 -15.53 -9.37 7.11
N GLU A 96 -16.39 -9.13 8.08
CA GLU A 96 -17.65 -8.43 7.87
C GLU A 96 -17.43 -7.03 7.29
N GLN A 97 -16.53 -6.25 7.88
CA GLN A 97 -16.21 -4.92 7.37
C GLN A 97 -15.52 -4.99 6.00
N ASN A 98 -14.65 -5.97 5.80
CA ASN A 98 -13.92 -6.12 4.53
C ASN A 98 -14.80 -6.55 3.37
N LEU A 99 -15.99 -7.09 3.61
CA LEU A 99 -16.95 -7.40 2.55
C LEU A 99 -17.71 -6.16 2.04
N ILE A 100 -17.79 -5.10 2.86
CA ILE A 100 -18.50 -3.87 2.50
C ILE A 100 -17.57 -2.70 2.17
N ARG A 101 -16.30 -2.78 2.58
CA ARG A 101 -15.29 -1.76 2.29
C ARG A 101 -13.90 -2.38 2.37
N GLY A 102 -12.89 -1.67 1.83
CA GLY A 102 -11.50 -2.12 1.85
C GLY A 102 -11.12 -2.91 0.61
N GLU A 103 -9.90 -3.45 0.61
CA GLU A 103 -9.33 -4.10 -0.57
C GLU A 103 -10.04 -5.42 -0.91
N ILE A 104 -10.49 -6.17 0.09
CA ILE A 104 -11.23 -7.41 -0.14
C ILE A 104 -12.57 -7.10 -0.81
N HIS A 105 -13.28 -6.06 -0.34
CA HIS A 105 -14.52 -5.59 -0.97
C HIS A 105 -14.30 -5.27 -2.44
N GLN A 106 -13.24 -4.55 -2.77
CA GLN A 106 -12.93 -4.17 -4.14
C GLN A 106 -12.61 -5.40 -5.00
N ALA A 107 -11.90 -6.38 -4.46
CA ALA A 107 -11.59 -7.61 -5.18
C ALA A 107 -12.83 -8.43 -5.48
N VAL A 108 -13.78 -8.53 -4.56
CA VAL A 108 -15.05 -9.24 -4.74
C VAL A 108 -15.94 -8.51 -5.74
N LYS A 109 -16.00 -7.17 -5.66
CA LYS A 109 -16.80 -6.32 -6.54
C LYS A 109 -16.30 -6.35 -7.98
N ARG A 110 -14.97 -6.38 -8.15
CA ARG A 110 -14.33 -6.31 -9.47
C ARG A 110 -13.94 -7.69 -9.97
#